data_125e7bca7b8eb4a417883c52c29a21e3
#
_entry.id   125e7bca7b8eb4a417883c52c29a21e3
#
_cell.length_a   1.000
_cell.length_b   1.000
_cell.length_c   1.000
_cell.angle_alpha   90.00
_cell.angle_beta   90.00
_cell.angle_gamma   90.00
#
_symmetry.space_group_name_H-M   'P 1'
#
loop_
_entity.id
_entity.type
_entity.pdbx_description
1 polymer ?
#
loop_
_entity_poly.entity_id
_entity_poly.type
_entity_poly.pdbx_seq_one_letter_code
_entity_poly.pdbx_strand_id
1 'polypeptide(L)'
;MNFFFSFLFGAGIVSVASMAVSSAESRIPEVPSAPALRPVSGSIKAGYSTNYEFRGLIPAGCNPTAPLRLDWRSDLNDRYSLILALKEEIFLGNPAVDIENETMVDLGLQRKFGKATYAALSFRANDGGLAGFASERLFGNGGTTYEAALIMRHDVGFLPGFYAQGSAAYSFYGITGWWFDMCTGSDFRMTENLYMGFKFGAVLSSSYWPSSSNGWQSLYFRVTANYRLFGNVFIEPFVGLHWLGKGSHGVNRVYGRTLVKGNSWVTGVSVVYTF
;
A
#
# COMPACT_ATOMS: atom_id res chain seq x y z
N MET A 1 14.55 -23.75 8.73
CA MET A 1 13.29 -23.26 9.32
C MET A 1 13.46 -22.52 10.65
N ASN A 2 14.62 -22.56 11.28
CA ASN A 2 14.87 -21.94 12.60
C ASN A 2 15.49 -20.52 12.58
N PHE A 3 15.73 -19.94 11.42
CA PHE A 3 16.37 -18.62 11.29
C PHE A 3 15.37 -17.44 11.36
N PHE A 4 14.09 -17.71 11.18
CA PHE A 4 13.05 -16.66 11.13
C PHE A 4 12.57 -16.21 12.51
N PHE A 5 12.67 -17.07 13.52
CA PHE A 5 12.18 -16.74 14.88
C PHE A 5 13.21 -15.97 15.73
N SER A 6 14.49 -16.10 15.44
CA SER A 6 15.53 -15.41 16.24
C SER A 6 15.67 -13.92 15.92
N PHE A 7 15.19 -13.46 14.75
CA PHE A 7 15.21 -12.05 14.38
C PHE A 7 14.07 -11.24 15.00
N LEU A 8 13.01 -11.92 15.45
CA LEU A 8 11.82 -11.29 16.03
C LEU A 8 11.95 -10.96 17.52
N PHE A 9 12.93 -11.54 18.23
CA PHE A 9 13.06 -11.36 19.68
C PHE A 9 14.31 -10.62 20.14
N GLY A 10 15.23 -10.28 19.25
CA GLY A 10 16.55 -9.70 19.60
C GLY A 10 16.68 -8.18 19.47
N ALA A 11 15.79 -7.51 18.80
CA ALA A 11 15.78 -6.06 18.72
C ALA A 11 14.38 -5.58 19.03
N GLY A 12 14.21 -4.89 20.13
CA GLY A 12 12.92 -4.38 20.57
C GLY A 12 12.19 -3.65 19.46
N ILE A 13 10.95 -4.07 19.24
CA ILE A 13 9.94 -3.41 18.38
C ILE A 13 10.31 -3.39 16.88
N VAL A 14 10.21 -4.53 16.25
CA VAL A 14 10.04 -4.54 14.79
C VAL A 14 8.60 -4.22 14.46
N SER A 15 8.40 -3.06 13.87
CA SER A 15 7.13 -2.66 13.32
C SER A 15 6.80 -3.51 12.11
N VAL A 16 5.73 -4.24 12.12
CA VAL A 16 5.23 -5.04 11.01
C VAL A 16 4.33 -4.20 10.14
N ALA A 17 4.58 -4.13 8.90
CA ALA A 17 4.13 -3.14 7.96
C ALA A 17 2.98 -3.44 7.08
N SER A 18 2.36 -2.50 6.73
CA SER A 18 1.17 -2.37 5.95
C SER A 18 1.37 -2.59 4.45
N MET A 19 0.63 -3.51 3.99
CA MET A 19 -0.06 -3.34 2.74
C MET A 19 -1.42 -2.67 2.99
N ALA A 20 -1.42 -1.70 3.82
CA ALA A 20 -2.34 -0.68 3.48
C ALA A 20 -1.72 -0.14 2.22
N VAL A 21 -2.28 -0.53 1.09
CA VAL A 21 -2.36 0.38 0.02
C VAL A 21 -1.24 1.41 0.13
N SER A 22 -0.50 1.63 -0.91
CA SER A 22 0.40 2.76 -1.02
C SER A 22 -0.34 4.09 -0.85
N SER A 23 -1.20 4.20 0.13
CA SER A 23 -1.43 5.42 0.77
C SER A 23 -0.23 5.52 1.70
N ALA A 24 0.76 6.23 1.30
CA ALA A 24 1.10 7.27 2.21
C ALA A 24 -0.27 7.76 2.72
N GLU A 25 -0.71 7.40 3.94
CA GLU A 25 -1.46 8.40 4.66
C GLU A 25 -0.58 9.63 4.48
N SER A 26 -0.86 10.42 3.44
CA SER A 26 -0.43 11.79 3.45
C SER A 26 -1.07 12.25 4.73
N ARG A 27 -0.30 12.30 5.81
CA ARG A 27 -0.67 13.11 6.94
C ARG A 27 -0.72 14.50 6.36
N ILE A 28 -1.86 14.78 5.76
CA ILE A 28 -2.29 16.15 5.60
C ILE A 28 -2.27 16.61 7.05
N PRO A 29 -1.34 17.48 7.41
CA PRO A 29 -1.19 17.88 8.81
C PRO A 29 -2.57 18.27 9.25
N GLU A 30 -3.00 17.71 10.37
CA GLU A 30 -4.20 18.16 11.02
C GLU A 30 -4.09 19.67 11.07
N VAL A 31 -4.90 20.34 10.26
CA VAL A 31 -5.11 21.77 10.42
C VAL A 31 -5.45 21.92 11.89
N PRO A 32 -4.74 22.73 12.68
CA PRO A 32 -5.05 22.93 14.08
C PRO A 32 -6.45 23.56 14.14
N SER A 33 -7.45 22.73 14.04
CA SER A 33 -8.83 23.07 14.29
C SER A 33 -9.08 22.73 15.75
N ALA A 34 -9.73 23.65 16.43
CA ALA A 34 -10.21 23.49 17.79
C ALA A 34 -10.72 22.07 18.05
N PRO A 35 -10.61 21.54 19.30
CA PRO A 35 -10.86 20.14 19.64
C PRO A 35 -12.34 19.77 19.57
N ALA A 36 -12.92 19.84 18.40
CA ALA A 36 -14.15 19.13 18.11
C ALA A 36 -13.72 17.76 17.58
N LEU A 37 -13.88 16.75 18.42
CA LEU A 37 -13.83 15.35 18.00
C LEU A 37 -14.73 15.20 16.77
N ARG A 38 -14.13 15.23 15.57
CA ARG A 38 -14.86 14.86 14.37
C ARG A 38 -14.90 13.33 14.35
N PRO A 39 -16.04 12.72 14.58
CA PRO A 39 -16.16 11.26 14.64
C PRO A 39 -15.83 10.59 13.30
N VAL A 40 -15.77 11.38 12.24
CA VAL A 40 -15.51 10.90 10.87
C VAL A 40 -14.46 11.78 10.20
N SER A 41 -13.52 11.14 9.55
CA SER A 41 -12.51 11.79 8.70
C SER A 41 -12.24 10.91 7.49
N GLY A 42 -11.69 11.49 6.44
CA GLY A 42 -11.37 10.71 5.26
C GLY A 42 -10.75 11.53 4.14
N SER A 43 -10.54 10.85 3.02
CA SER A 43 -10.07 11.49 1.80
C SER A 43 -10.65 10.83 0.56
N ILE A 44 -10.85 11.61 -0.48
CA ILE A 44 -11.11 11.15 -1.83
C ILE A 44 -9.89 11.54 -2.67
N LYS A 45 -9.35 10.59 -3.40
CA LYS A 45 -8.18 10.79 -4.26
C LYS A 45 -8.51 10.30 -5.66
N ALA A 46 -8.24 11.13 -6.66
CA ALA A 46 -8.32 10.77 -8.07
C ALA A 46 -7.04 11.23 -8.77
N GLY A 47 -6.52 10.44 -9.69
CA GLY A 47 -5.23 10.77 -10.28
C GLY A 47 -4.89 10.07 -11.57
N TYR A 48 -3.62 10.21 -11.92
CA TYR A 48 -2.97 9.56 -13.04
C TYR A 48 -1.64 8.97 -12.59
N SER A 49 -1.33 7.77 -13.03
CA SER A 49 -0.04 7.12 -12.84
C SER A 49 0.49 6.56 -14.16
N THR A 50 1.78 6.66 -14.38
CA THR A 50 2.42 6.15 -15.60
C THR A 50 2.45 4.62 -15.67
N ASN A 51 2.28 3.94 -14.54
CA ASN A 51 2.24 2.50 -14.46
C ASN A 51 1.32 2.07 -13.32
N TYR A 52 0.65 0.94 -13.50
CA TYR A 52 -0.01 0.23 -12.42
C TYR A 52 1.02 -0.34 -11.46
N GLU A 53 0.78 -0.17 -10.17
CA GLU A 53 1.61 -0.71 -9.11
C GLU A 53 0.77 -1.64 -8.23
N PHE A 54 1.18 -2.90 -8.17
CA PHE A 54 0.60 -3.88 -7.28
C PHE A 54 1.64 -4.34 -6.26
N ARG A 55 1.49 -3.96 -5.01
CA ARG A 55 2.33 -4.41 -3.89
C ARG A 55 3.83 -4.25 -4.16
N GLY A 56 4.24 -3.09 -4.62
CA GLY A 56 5.64 -2.81 -4.97
C GLY A 56 6.13 -3.54 -6.24
N LEU A 57 5.26 -4.18 -6.97
CA LEU A 57 5.53 -4.75 -8.29
C LEU A 57 4.88 -3.89 -9.36
N ILE A 58 5.56 -3.75 -10.50
CA ILE A 58 5.02 -3.11 -11.69
C ILE A 58 4.85 -4.18 -12.76
N PRO A 59 3.62 -4.60 -13.06
CA PRO A 59 3.38 -5.59 -14.10
C PRO A 59 3.88 -5.12 -15.47
N ALA A 60 4.45 -6.04 -16.24
CA ALA A 60 4.92 -5.75 -17.58
C ALA A 60 3.74 -5.48 -18.52
N GLY A 61 3.89 -4.48 -19.37
CA GLY A 61 2.86 -4.11 -20.33
C GLY A 61 1.64 -3.43 -19.73
N CYS A 62 1.64 -3.15 -18.43
CA CYS A 62 0.62 -2.28 -17.86
C CYS A 62 0.83 -0.85 -18.32
N ASN A 63 -0.21 -0.30 -18.87
CA ASN A 63 -0.28 1.06 -19.35
C ASN A 63 -0.52 2.02 -18.19
N PRO A 64 -0.52 3.33 -18.45
CA PRO A 64 -0.95 4.32 -17.50
C PRO A 64 -2.30 3.96 -16.89
N THR A 65 -2.50 4.33 -15.64
CA THR A 65 -3.73 4.10 -14.91
C THR A 65 -4.32 5.39 -14.38
N ALA A 66 -5.63 5.37 -14.13
CA ALA A 66 -6.36 6.39 -13.40
C ALA A 66 -6.81 5.79 -12.05
N PRO A 67 -6.03 5.98 -10.97
CA PRO A 67 -6.44 5.56 -9.64
C PRO A 67 -7.55 6.46 -9.10
N LEU A 68 -8.60 5.82 -8.57
CA LEU A 68 -9.63 6.45 -7.76
C LEU A 68 -9.65 5.78 -6.39
N ARG A 69 -9.66 6.56 -5.31
CA ARG A 69 -9.62 6.03 -3.96
C ARG A 69 -10.47 6.84 -3.01
N LEU A 70 -11.18 6.16 -2.13
CA LEU A 70 -11.83 6.69 -0.95
C LEU A 70 -11.22 6.04 0.29
N ASP A 71 -10.71 6.82 1.20
CA ASP A 71 -10.36 6.41 2.55
C ASP A 71 -11.35 7.04 3.52
N TRP A 72 -11.88 6.24 4.44
CA TRP A 72 -12.83 6.68 5.45
C TRP A 72 -12.45 6.08 6.81
N ARG A 73 -12.59 6.90 7.85
CA ARG A 73 -12.34 6.51 9.21
C ARG A 73 -13.40 7.09 10.13
N SER A 74 -13.89 6.28 11.04
CA SER A 74 -14.77 6.69 12.14
C SER A 74 -14.16 6.29 13.47
N ASP A 75 -13.92 7.26 14.34
CA ASP A 75 -13.44 7.00 15.69
C ASP A 75 -14.59 6.48 16.54
N LEU A 76 -14.50 5.22 16.99
CA LEU A 76 -15.47 4.59 17.90
C LEU A 76 -15.26 5.08 19.35
N ASN A 77 -14.01 5.32 19.71
CA ASN A 77 -13.58 5.93 20.97
C ASN A 77 -12.12 6.37 20.85
N ASP A 78 -11.51 6.84 21.93
CA ASP A 78 -10.11 7.33 21.95
C ASP A 78 -9.07 6.30 21.52
N ARG A 79 -9.41 5.01 21.54
CA ARG A 79 -8.48 3.91 21.23
C ARG A 79 -8.82 3.17 19.96
N TYR A 80 -10.07 3.13 19.55
CA TYR A 80 -10.52 2.31 18.43
C TYR A 80 -11.15 3.16 17.34
N SER A 81 -10.84 2.81 16.10
CA SER A 81 -11.43 3.42 14.90
C SER A 81 -11.79 2.33 13.90
N LEU A 82 -12.93 2.49 13.25
CA LEU A 82 -13.29 1.72 12.07
C LEU A 82 -12.67 2.39 10.85
N ILE A 83 -12.09 1.60 9.97
CA ILE A 83 -11.47 2.08 8.72
C ILE A 83 -12.10 1.38 7.52
N LEU A 84 -12.32 2.12 6.46
CA LEU A 84 -12.78 1.61 5.16
C LEU A 84 -11.93 2.26 4.08
N ALA A 85 -11.41 1.46 3.16
CA ALA A 85 -10.82 1.96 1.93
C ALA A 85 -11.48 1.30 0.72
N LEU A 86 -11.81 2.11 -0.27
CA LEU A 86 -12.25 1.67 -1.58
C LEU A 86 -11.23 2.18 -2.60
N LYS A 87 -10.78 1.32 -3.47
CA LYS A 87 -9.84 1.67 -4.54
C LYS A 87 -10.34 1.09 -5.84
N GLU A 88 -10.27 1.89 -6.88
CA GLU A 88 -10.43 1.48 -8.27
C GLU A 88 -9.18 1.89 -9.03
N GLU A 89 -8.60 0.97 -9.78
CA GLU A 89 -7.46 1.23 -10.66
C GLU A 89 -7.88 0.96 -12.09
N ILE A 90 -8.11 2.02 -12.85
CA ILE A 90 -8.63 1.95 -14.22
C ILE A 90 -7.44 1.99 -15.18
N PHE A 91 -7.28 0.98 -16.03
CA PHE A 91 -6.24 0.96 -17.06
C PHE A 91 -6.59 1.87 -18.24
N LEU A 92 -5.68 2.78 -18.59
CA LEU A 92 -5.84 3.75 -19.68
C LEU A 92 -5.17 3.24 -20.98
N GLY A 93 -5.62 2.11 -21.49
CA GLY A 93 -5.09 1.50 -22.69
C GLY A 93 -5.20 -0.03 -22.67
N ASN A 94 -4.74 -0.68 -23.72
CA ASN A 94 -4.72 -2.15 -23.77
C ASN A 94 -3.48 -2.66 -23.04
N PRO A 95 -3.60 -3.30 -21.88
CA PRO A 95 -2.47 -3.94 -21.24
C PRO A 95 -1.94 -5.07 -22.15
N ALA A 96 -0.63 -5.20 -22.26
CA ALA A 96 0.00 -6.28 -23.04
C ALA A 96 -0.25 -7.68 -22.43
N VAL A 97 -0.82 -7.72 -21.25
CA VAL A 97 -1.34 -8.89 -20.54
C VAL A 97 -2.81 -8.61 -20.28
N ASP A 98 -3.67 -9.60 -20.41
CA ASP A 98 -5.12 -9.50 -20.13
C ASP A 98 -5.38 -9.31 -18.62
N ILE A 99 -4.94 -8.17 -18.09
CA ILE A 99 -5.17 -7.73 -16.73
C ILE A 99 -6.35 -6.77 -16.75
N GLU A 100 -7.42 -7.11 -16.05
CA GLU A 100 -8.59 -6.27 -15.88
C GLU A 100 -8.35 -5.15 -14.89
N ASN A 101 -9.22 -4.14 -14.88
CA ASN A 101 -9.23 -3.11 -13.85
C ASN A 101 -9.26 -3.75 -12.47
N GLU A 102 -8.60 -3.10 -11.49
CA GLU A 102 -8.60 -3.59 -10.11
C GLU A 102 -9.59 -2.80 -9.27
N THR A 103 -10.50 -3.52 -8.62
CA THR A 103 -11.34 -2.99 -7.56
C THR A 103 -10.93 -3.60 -6.23
N MET A 104 -10.70 -2.77 -5.21
CA MET A 104 -10.35 -3.22 -3.87
C MET A 104 -11.28 -2.60 -2.84
N VAL A 105 -11.76 -3.44 -1.94
CA VAL A 105 -12.48 -3.05 -0.72
C VAL A 105 -11.67 -3.54 0.48
N ASP A 106 -11.35 -2.64 1.40
CA ASP A 106 -10.63 -2.95 2.63
C ASP A 106 -11.43 -2.41 3.83
N LEU A 107 -11.83 -3.28 4.75
CA LEU A 107 -12.56 -2.94 5.97
C LEU A 107 -11.76 -3.42 7.17
N GLY A 108 -11.52 -2.53 8.13
CA GLY A 108 -10.69 -2.86 9.28
C GLY A 108 -11.07 -2.16 10.56
N LEU A 109 -10.51 -2.71 11.65
CA LEU A 109 -10.55 -2.13 12.98
C LEU A 109 -9.13 -1.73 13.39
N GLN A 110 -8.93 -0.46 13.65
CA GLN A 110 -7.67 0.10 14.12
C GLN A 110 -7.72 0.33 15.62
N ARG A 111 -6.61 0.01 16.30
CA ARG A 111 -6.39 0.33 17.72
C ARG A 111 -5.15 1.20 17.87
N LYS A 112 -5.28 2.27 18.66
CA LYS A 112 -4.14 3.11 19.09
C LYS A 112 -3.50 2.54 20.35
N PHE A 113 -2.18 2.46 20.37
CA PHE A 113 -1.36 2.08 21.52
C PHE A 113 -0.52 3.30 21.94
N GLY A 114 -1.11 4.15 22.77
CA GLY A 114 -0.51 5.44 23.13
C GLY A 114 -0.59 6.49 22.00
N LYS A 115 0.38 7.41 21.96
CA LYS A 115 0.38 8.52 20.99
C LYS A 115 1.09 8.19 19.68
N ALA A 116 2.00 7.22 19.71
CA ALA A 116 2.95 6.98 18.61
C ALA A 116 2.68 5.69 17.82
N THR A 117 1.88 4.78 18.36
CA THR A 117 1.71 3.44 17.75
C THR A 117 0.24 3.16 17.49
N TYR A 118 -0.04 2.60 16.34
CA TYR A 118 -1.32 1.96 16.09
C TYR A 118 -1.15 0.61 15.35
N ALA A 119 -2.14 -0.25 15.52
CA ALA A 119 -2.27 -1.46 14.75
C ALA A 119 -3.70 -1.56 14.20
N ALA A 120 -3.85 -2.14 13.04
CA ALA A 120 -5.15 -2.42 12.43
C ALA A 120 -5.21 -3.87 11.97
N LEU A 121 -6.34 -4.50 12.20
CA LEU A 121 -6.71 -5.75 11.56
C LEU A 121 -7.72 -5.43 10.48
N SER A 122 -7.48 -5.85 9.26
CA SER A 122 -8.37 -5.59 8.13
C SER A 122 -8.68 -6.85 7.35
N PHE A 123 -9.84 -6.82 6.70
CA PHE A 123 -10.29 -7.78 5.71
C PHE A 123 -10.37 -7.07 4.38
N ARG A 124 -9.78 -7.68 3.35
CA ARG A 124 -9.69 -7.11 2.02
C ARG A 124 -10.26 -8.07 0.98
N ALA A 125 -11.03 -7.52 0.06
CA ALA A 125 -11.43 -8.16 -1.19
C ALA A 125 -10.78 -7.39 -2.35
N ASN A 126 -10.10 -8.11 -3.24
CA ASN A 126 -9.60 -7.55 -4.50
C ASN A 126 -10.24 -8.31 -5.65
N ASP A 127 -10.68 -7.59 -6.66
CA ASP A 127 -11.21 -8.12 -7.91
C ASP A 127 -10.45 -7.51 -9.08
N GLY A 128 -10.05 -8.34 -10.05
CA GLY A 128 -9.19 -7.91 -11.15
C GLY A 128 -7.73 -7.67 -10.77
N GLY A 129 -7.08 -6.77 -11.49
CA GLY A 129 -5.66 -6.46 -11.30
C GLY A 129 -4.72 -7.66 -11.48
N LEU A 130 -3.49 -7.54 -10.99
CA LEU A 130 -2.51 -8.63 -11.06
C LEU A 130 -2.90 -9.82 -10.18
N ALA A 131 -3.52 -9.57 -9.03
CA ALA A 131 -3.97 -10.65 -8.14
C ALA A 131 -5.12 -11.45 -8.76
N GLY A 132 -6.11 -10.77 -9.35
CA GLY A 132 -7.22 -11.41 -10.04
C GLY A 132 -6.75 -12.22 -11.25
N PHE A 133 -5.90 -11.65 -12.08
CA PHE A 133 -5.29 -12.35 -13.21
C PHE A 133 -4.56 -13.63 -12.75
N ALA A 134 -3.75 -13.54 -11.69
CA ALA A 134 -3.03 -14.70 -11.18
C ALA A 134 -3.98 -15.75 -10.58
N SER A 135 -5.00 -15.32 -9.84
CA SER A 135 -6.04 -16.20 -9.28
C SER A 135 -6.74 -17.01 -10.37
N GLU A 136 -7.20 -16.35 -11.42
CA GLU A 136 -7.90 -16.98 -12.53
C GLU A 136 -6.98 -17.90 -13.33
N ARG A 137 -5.82 -17.41 -13.76
CA ARG A 137 -4.94 -18.10 -14.71
C ARG A 137 -4.09 -19.20 -14.09
N LEU A 138 -3.73 -19.07 -12.80
CA LEU A 138 -2.90 -20.07 -12.12
C LEU A 138 -3.71 -21.08 -11.31
N PHE A 139 -4.78 -20.61 -10.69
CA PHE A 139 -5.50 -21.41 -9.70
C PHE A 139 -6.92 -21.75 -10.14
N GLY A 140 -7.43 -21.15 -11.24
CA GLY A 140 -8.77 -21.40 -11.77
C GLY A 140 -9.90 -20.93 -10.82
N ASN A 141 -9.61 -19.98 -9.93
CA ASN A 141 -10.52 -19.56 -8.86
C ASN A 141 -11.29 -18.26 -9.16
N GLY A 142 -11.34 -17.85 -10.42
CA GLY A 142 -11.92 -16.55 -10.80
C GLY A 142 -11.00 -15.36 -10.45
N GLY A 143 -11.45 -14.16 -10.81
CA GLY A 143 -10.65 -12.93 -10.70
C GLY A 143 -10.56 -12.33 -9.30
N THR A 144 -11.27 -12.89 -8.30
CA THR A 144 -11.37 -12.31 -6.95
C THR A 144 -10.43 -12.97 -5.96
N THR A 145 -9.82 -12.19 -5.06
CA THR A 145 -9.02 -12.69 -3.93
C THR A 145 -9.52 -12.11 -2.61
N TYR A 146 -9.44 -12.91 -1.54
CA TYR A 146 -9.77 -12.46 -0.18
C TYR A 146 -8.58 -12.60 0.75
N GLU A 147 -8.36 -11.59 1.58
CA GLU A 147 -7.21 -11.49 2.45
C GLU A 147 -7.57 -10.96 3.84
N ALA A 148 -6.82 -11.41 4.83
CA ALA A 148 -6.78 -10.78 6.14
C ALA A 148 -5.40 -10.14 6.35
N ALA A 149 -5.35 -8.91 6.82
CA ALA A 149 -4.10 -8.18 7.01
C ALA A 149 -3.99 -7.60 8.43
N LEU A 150 -2.81 -7.74 9.00
CA LEU A 150 -2.40 -7.02 10.20
C LEU A 150 -1.47 -5.88 9.78
N ILE A 151 -1.77 -4.69 10.23
CA ILE A 151 -1.08 -3.46 9.90
C ILE A 151 -0.58 -2.85 11.20
N MET A 152 0.66 -2.41 11.25
CA MET A 152 1.22 -1.68 12.40
C MET A 152 2.02 -0.47 11.92
N ARG A 153 1.91 0.64 12.62
CA ARG A 153 2.76 1.81 12.41
C ARG A 153 3.20 2.38 13.74
N HIS A 154 4.45 2.80 13.77
CA HIS A 154 5.06 3.48 14.90
C HIS A 154 5.73 4.78 14.43
N ASP A 155 5.30 5.90 14.99
CA ASP A 155 5.93 7.20 14.76
C ASP A 155 7.13 7.33 15.68
N VAL A 156 8.29 7.62 15.12
CA VAL A 156 9.56 7.69 15.84
C VAL A 156 9.69 9.07 16.47
N GLY A 157 9.49 9.17 17.79
CA GLY A 157 9.29 10.43 18.50
C GLY A 157 10.49 11.40 18.51
N PHE A 158 11.73 10.92 18.27
CA PHE A 158 12.91 11.77 18.25
C PHE A 158 13.15 12.43 16.87
N LEU A 159 12.45 11.99 15.82
CA LEU A 159 12.52 12.55 14.46
C LEU A 159 11.10 12.96 14.03
N PRO A 160 10.76 14.24 14.03
CA PRO A 160 9.44 14.70 13.61
C PRO A 160 9.07 14.19 12.21
N GLY A 161 7.88 13.60 12.09
CA GLY A 161 7.37 13.06 10.83
C GLY A 161 7.97 11.73 10.40
N PHE A 162 8.97 11.19 11.13
CA PHE A 162 9.56 9.90 10.80
C PHE A 162 8.71 8.75 11.37
N TYR A 163 8.53 7.70 10.59
CA TYR A 163 7.78 6.52 10.99
C TYR A 163 8.40 5.24 10.46
N ALA A 164 8.11 4.15 11.16
CA ALA A 164 8.29 2.79 10.68
C ALA A 164 6.90 2.14 10.57
N GLN A 165 6.68 1.43 9.52
CA GLN A 165 5.39 0.81 9.23
C GLN A 165 5.60 -0.59 8.66
N GLY A 166 4.70 -1.50 9.03
CA GLY A 166 4.76 -2.84 8.64
C GLY A 166 3.40 -3.54 8.48
N SER A 167 3.20 -4.48 7.48
CA SER A 167 2.05 -5.39 7.39
C SER A 167 2.41 -6.82 7.06
N ALA A 168 1.54 -7.68 7.51
CA ALA A 168 1.45 -9.06 7.07
C ALA A 168 0.02 -9.31 6.58
N ALA A 169 -0.13 -9.77 5.36
CA ALA A 169 -1.42 -10.18 4.80
C ALA A 169 -1.38 -11.65 4.43
N TYR A 170 -2.43 -12.36 4.78
CA TYR A 170 -2.67 -13.73 4.34
C TYR A 170 -3.85 -13.77 3.40
N SER A 171 -3.58 -14.18 2.17
CA SER A 171 -4.62 -14.46 1.19
C SER A 171 -5.07 -15.90 1.35
N PHE A 172 -6.37 -16.12 1.50
CA PHE A 172 -6.95 -17.43 1.77
C PHE A 172 -7.94 -17.88 0.70
N TYR A 173 -8.22 -17.04 -0.30
CA TYR A 173 -9.04 -17.38 -1.46
C TYR A 173 -8.47 -16.73 -2.73
N GLY A 174 -8.60 -17.41 -3.84
CA GLY A 174 -8.01 -17.04 -5.11
C GLY A 174 -6.54 -17.45 -5.15
N ILE A 175 -5.69 -16.68 -4.55
CA ILE A 175 -4.29 -17.01 -4.27
C ILE A 175 -4.18 -17.34 -2.78
N THR A 176 -3.40 -18.36 -2.40
CA THR A 176 -3.21 -18.72 -0.99
C THR A 176 -1.76 -18.49 -0.59
N GLY A 177 -1.53 -17.63 0.41
CA GLY A 177 -0.18 -17.37 0.88
C GLY A 177 0.00 -16.05 1.62
N TRP A 178 1.22 -15.82 2.06
CA TRP A 178 1.60 -14.64 2.82
C TRP A 178 2.25 -13.58 1.96
N TRP A 179 1.94 -12.36 2.30
CA TRP A 179 2.57 -11.16 1.80
C TRP A 179 3.01 -10.25 2.93
N PHE A 180 4.22 -9.74 2.84
CA PHE A 180 4.78 -8.83 3.84
C PHE A 180 5.30 -7.58 3.14
N ASP A 181 4.99 -6.41 3.71
CA ASP A 181 5.56 -5.13 3.30
C ASP A 181 6.13 -4.45 4.55
N MET A 182 7.33 -3.98 4.50
CA MET A 182 7.99 -3.24 5.57
C MET A 182 8.56 -1.96 5.00
N CYS A 183 8.26 -0.84 5.62
CA CYS A 183 8.79 0.43 5.18
C CYS A 183 9.11 1.38 6.32
N THR A 184 9.94 2.34 6.00
CA THR A 184 10.17 3.52 6.80
C THR A 184 9.93 4.74 5.94
N GLY A 185 9.54 5.84 6.56
CA GLY A 185 9.28 7.07 5.84
C GLY A 185 9.39 8.28 6.73
N SER A 186 9.29 9.42 6.11
CA SER A 186 9.27 10.70 6.78
C SER A 186 8.36 11.64 6.03
N ASP A 187 7.44 12.26 6.76
CA ASP A 187 6.56 13.30 6.26
C ASP A 187 6.91 14.60 6.98
N PHE A 188 7.32 15.63 6.25
CA PHE A 188 7.69 16.91 6.84
C PHE A 188 7.13 18.10 6.07
N ARG A 189 6.82 19.13 6.81
CA ARG A 189 6.31 20.37 6.28
C ARG A 189 7.47 21.24 5.79
N MET A 190 7.48 21.54 4.49
CA MET A 190 8.46 22.46 3.89
C MET A 190 8.03 23.91 3.99
N THR A 191 6.76 24.19 3.69
CA THR A 191 6.12 25.51 3.79
C THR A 191 4.71 25.37 4.37
N GLU A 192 3.98 26.48 4.49
CA GLU A 192 2.59 26.42 4.95
C GLU A 192 1.67 25.58 4.07
N ASN A 193 1.99 25.49 2.79
CA ASN A 193 1.18 24.79 1.80
C ASN A 193 1.86 23.57 1.18
N LEU A 194 3.14 23.30 1.47
CA LEU A 194 3.89 22.19 0.87
C LEU A 194 4.40 21.22 1.94
N TYR A 195 4.05 19.96 1.76
CA TYR A 195 4.54 18.84 2.55
C TYR A 195 5.26 17.85 1.64
N MET A 196 6.38 17.33 2.10
CA MET A 196 7.14 16.32 1.38
C MET A 196 7.13 15.01 2.15
N GLY A 197 6.84 13.93 1.44
CA GLY A 197 6.91 12.57 1.95
C GLY A 197 8.01 11.77 1.27
N PHE A 198 8.74 11.00 2.05
CA PHE A 198 9.71 10.02 1.59
C PHE A 198 9.34 8.66 2.18
N LYS A 199 9.37 7.63 1.36
CA LYS A 199 9.09 6.26 1.78
C LYS A 199 10.08 5.32 1.13
N PHE A 200 10.73 4.48 1.94
CA PHE A 200 11.57 3.39 1.49
C PHE A 200 11.05 2.09 2.08
N GLY A 201 10.92 1.06 1.28
CA GLY A 201 10.37 -0.18 1.76
C GLY A 201 10.81 -1.39 0.96
N ALA A 202 10.37 -2.53 1.47
CA ALA A 202 10.71 -3.84 0.99
C ALA A 202 9.53 -4.78 1.09
N VAL A 203 9.36 -5.59 0.06
CA VAL A 203 8.25 -6.51 -0.08
C VAL A 203 8.75 -7.94 -0.18
N LEU A 204 8.14 -8.83 0.62
CA LEU A 204 8.39 -10.26 0.60
C LEU A 204 7.08 -11.02 0.40
N SER A 205 7.17 -12.21 -0.17
CA SER A 205 6.04 -13.15 -0.18
C SER A 205 6.48 -14.56 0.20
N SER A 206 5.53 -15.33 0.71
CA SER A 206 5.72 -16.75 0.98
C SER A 206 4.45 -17.50 0.60
N SER A 207 4.59 -18.44 -0.32
CA SER A 207 3.49 -19.24 -0.87
C SER A 207 2.37 -18.46 -1.57
N TYR A 208 2.55 -17.16 -1.74
CA TYR A 208 1.60 -16.30 -2.48
C TYR A 208 1.68 -16.53 -3.99
N TRP A 209 2.89 -16.74 -4.49
CA TRP A 209 3.17 -17.17 -5.85
C TRP A 209 3.61 -18.63 -5.86
N PRO A 210 3.71 -19.31 -6.99
CA PRO A 210 4.32 -20.62 -7.07
C PRO A 210 5.67 -20.68 -6.37
N SER A 211 6.04 -21.83 -5.84
CA SER A 211 7.13 -22.02 -4.87
C SER A 211 8.50 -21.45 -5.27
N SER A 212 8.77 -21.33 -6.56
CA SER A 212 10.00 -20.70 -7.08
C SER A 212 10.06 -19.18 -6.89
N SER A 213 8.98 -18.56 -6.44
CA SER A 213 8.79 -17.10 -6.33
C SER A 213 8.73 -16.61 -4.89
N ASN A 214 9.04 -17.46 -3.92
CA ASN A 214 9.10 -17.07 -2.51
C ASN A 214 10.30 -16.15 -2.22
N GLY A 215 10.14 -15.28 -1.22
CA GLY A 215 11.19 -14.39 -0.72
C GLY A 215 11.02 -12.95 -1.19
N TRP A 216 12.12 -12.28 -1.45
CA TRP A 216 12.15 -10.88 -1.85
C TRP A 216 11.44 -10.65 -3.18
N GLN A 217 10.42 -9.78 -3.16
CA GLN A 217 9.70 -9.36 -4.36
C GLN A 217 10.26 -8.06 -4.91
N SER A 218 10.40 -7.05 -4.09
CA SER A 218 10.93 -5.75 -4.50
C SER A 218 11.46 -4.93 -3.33
N LEU A 219 12.37 -4.00 -3.64
CA LEU A 219 12.62 -2.80 -2.86
C LEU A 219 11.94 -1.64 -3.59
N TYR A 220 11.47 -0.67 -2.85
CA TYR A 220 10.91 0.53 -3.45
C TYR A 220 11.30 1.78 -2.68
N PHE A 221 11.39 2.88 -3.42
CA PHE A 221 11.55 4.22 -2.87
C PHE A 221 10.52 5.13 -3.52
N ARG A 222 9.84 5.97 -2.74
CA ARG A 222 8.85 6.92 -3.23
C ARG A 222 9.08 8.28 -2.61
N VAL A 223 8.98 9.32 -3.43
CA VAL A 223 8.90 10.71 -3.02
C VAL A 223 7.54 11.25 -3.43
N THR A 224 6.89 11.95 -2.51
CA THR A 224 5.57 12.55 -2.72
C THR A 224 5.63 14.00 -2.28
N ALA A 225 5.03 14.90 -3.04
CA ALA A 225 4.85 16.28 -2.65
C ALA A 225 3.35 16.56 -2.55
N ASN A 226 2.90 17.04 -1.38
CA ASN A 226 1.52 17.44 -1.15
C ASN A 226 1.44 18.95 -1.10
N TYR A 227 0.89 19.56 -2.14
CA TYR A 227 0.70 21.02 -2.20
C TYR A 227 -0.76 21.37 -2.02
N ARG A 228 -1.06 22.17 -0.99
CA ARG A 228 -2.41 22.68 -0.73
C ARG A 228 -2.77 23.72 -1.78
N LEU A 229 -3.81 23.46 -2.55
CA LEU A 229 -4.36 24.42 -3.52
C LEU A 229 -5.27 25.43 -2.84
N PHE A 230 -6.29 24.95 -2.16
CA PHE A 230 -7.23 25.76 -1.37
C PHE A 230 -8.02 24.86 -0.40
N GLY A 231 -8.40 25.40 0.75
CA GLY A 231 -9.18 24.66 1.75
C GLY A 231 -8.59 23.29 2.08
N ASN A 232 -9.35 22.25 1.81
CA ASN A 232 -9.00 20.85 2.00
C ASN A 232 -8.64 20.12 0.69
N VAL A 233 -8.33 20.85 -0.37
CA VAL A 233 -7.94 20.31 -1.69
C VAL A 233 -6.42 20.42 -1.86
N PHE A 234 -5.81 19.31 -2.25
CA PHE A 234 -4.37 19.18 -2.48
C PHE A 234 -4.09 18.60 -3.86
N ILE A 235 -2.94 18.93 -4.40
CA ILE A 235 -2.34 18.22 -5.53
C ILE A 235 -1.14 17.42 -5.02
N GLU A 236 -1.05 16.16 -5.43
CA GLU A 236 -0.05 15.22 -4.94
C GLU A 236 0.71 14.57 -6.13
N PRO A 237 1.74 15.22 -6.68
CA PRO A 237 2.68 14.54 -7.56
C PRO A 237 3.58 13.60 -6.78
N PHE A 238 3.96 12.49 -7.43
CA PHE A 238 4.89 11.52 -6.86
C PHE A 238 5.81 10.92 -7.91
N VAL A 239 6.95 10.41 -7.43
CA VAL A 239 7.85 9.55 -8.18
C VAL A 239 8.23 8.37 -7.31
N GLY A 240 8.22 7.18 -7.88
CA GLY A 240 8.62 5.93 -7.26
C GLY A 240 9.67 5.20 -8.08
N LEU A 241 10.57 4.51 -7.40
CA LEU A 241 11.57 3.62 -7.94
C LEU A 241 11.33 2.23 -7.37
N HIS A 242 11.38 1.23 -8.22
CA HIS A 242 11.22 -0.16 -7.85
C HIS A 242 12.37 -1.00 -8.36
N TRP A 243 12.99 -1.78 -7.46
CA TRP A 243 14.03 -2.75 -7.76
C TRP A 243 13.51 -4.14 -7.51
N LEU A 244 13.51 -4.98 -8.53
CA LEU A 244 13.00 -6.34 -8.44
C LEU A 244 13.90 -7.24 -7.60
N GLY A 245 13.28 -8.03 -6.76
CA GLY A 245 13.89 -9.12 -6.00
C GLY A 245 13.90 -10.45 -6.74
N LYS A 246 14.58 -11.43 -6.15
CA LYS A 246 14.66 -12.81 -6.70
C LYS A 246 13.29 -13.48 -6.82
N GLY A 247 12.35 -13.20 -5.92
CA GLY A 247 11.00 -13.74 -5.96
C GLY A 247 10.24 -13.31 -7.21
N SER A 248 10.33 -12.05 -7.59
CA SER A 248 9.68 -11.52 -8.81
C SER A 248 10.25 -12.13 -10.09
N HIS A 249 11.55 -12.45 -10.14
CA HIS A 249 12.13 -13.20 -11.26
C HIS A 249 11.58 -14.63 -11.34
N GLY A 250 11.22 -15.24 -10.21
CA GLY A 250 10.55 -16.52 -10.15
C GLY A 250 9.16 -16.47 -10.78
N VAL A 251 8.39 -15.41 -10.51
CA VAL A 251 7.08 -15.18 -11.15
C VAL A 251 7.21 -15.20 -12.67
N ASN A 252 8.15 -14.43 -13.21
CA ASN A 252 8.38 -14.37 -14.66
C ASN A 252 8.74 -15.74 -15.27
N ARG A 253 9.51 -16.58 -14.56
CA ARG A 253 9.88 -17.93 -15.03
C ARG A 253 8.67 -18.86 -15.11
N VAL A 254 7.82 -18.83 -14.10
CA VAL A 254 6.65 -19.73 -14.03
C VAL A 254 5.70 -19.45 -15.17
N TYR A 255 5.52 -18.20 -15.55
CA TYR A 255 4.60 -17.85 -16.64
C TYR A 255 5.22 -17.96 -18.03
N GLY A 256 6.52 -18.24 -18.14
CA GLY A 256 7.21 -18.33 -19.42
C GLY A 256 7.25 -17.01 -20.20
N ARG A 257 6.93 -15.90 -19.54
CA ARG A 257 6.94 -14.54 -20.10
C ARG A 257 7.20 -13.51 -19.00
N THR A 258 7.54 -12.29 -19.40
CA THR A 258 7.75 -11.20 -18.47
C THR A 258 6.40 -10.66 -17.96
N LEU A 259 5.97 -11.08 -16.78
CA LEU A 259 4.78 -10.56 -16.10
C LEU A 259 5.06 -9.33 -15.27
N VAL A 260 6.28 -9.21 -14.72
CA VAL A 260 6.70 -8.11 -13.88
C VAL A 260 7.86 -7.41 -14.56
N LYS A 261 7.79 -6.09 -14.72
CA LYS A 261 8.89 -5.28 -15.25
C LYS A 261 10.11 -5.42 -14.37
N GLY A 262 11.29 -5.26 -14.96
CA GLY A 262 12.54 -5.07 -14.26
C GLY A 262 12.52 -3.81 -13.38
N ASN A 263 13.71 -3.34 -12.96
CA ASN A 263 13.82 -2.06 -12.26
C ASN A 263 13.07 -0.98 -13.02
N SER A 264 12.18 -0.29 -12.36
CA SER A 264 11.19 0.57 -13.03
C SER A 264 10.92 1.83 -12.24
N TRP A 265 10.49 2.85 -12.96
CA TRP A 265 9.96 4.09 -12.42
C TRP A 265 8.44 4.07 -12.49
N VAL A 266 7.82 4.68 -11.52
CA VAL A 266 6.42 5.08 -11.57
C VAL A 266 6.33 6.56 -11.21
N THR A 267 5.59 7.33 -12.00
CA THR A 267 5.31 8.72 -11.70
C THR A 267 3.83 8.95 -11.81
N GLY A 268 3.34 9.93 -11.11
CA GLY A 268 1.93 10.26 -11.20
C GLY A 268 1.60 11.56 -10.48
N VAL A 269 0.35 11.93 -10.59
CA VAL A 269 -0.23 13.08 -9.92
C VAL A 269 -1.65 12.76 -9.51
N SER A 270 -2.05 13.22 -8.35
CA SER A 270 -3.42 13.07 -7.87
C SER A 270 -3.95 14.38 -7.31
N VAL A 271 -5.26 14.54 -7.38
CA VAL A 271 -6.00 15.53 -6.61
C VAL A 271 -6.59 14.82 -5.40
N VAL A 272 -6.42 15.38 -4.23
CA VAL A 272 -6.86 14.82 -2.96
C VAL A 272 -7.77 15.84 -2.27
N TYR A 273 -8.96 15.40 -1.89
CA TYR A 273 -9.88 16.15 -1.03
C TYR A 273 -9.97 15.45 0.33
N THR A 274 -9.80 16.19 1.41
CA THR A 274 -9.95 15.67 2.78
C THR A 274 -11.18 16.26 3.46
N PHE A 275 -11.86 15.45 4.29
CA PHE A 275 -13.06 15.86 5.02
C PHE A 275 -13.06 15.36 6.46
#